data_610160f2716e31ccf18d0c30d594e546
#
_entry.id   610160f2716e31ccf18d0c30d594e546
#
_cell.length_a   1.000
_cell.length_b   1.000
_cell.length_c   1.000
_cell.angle_alpha   90.00
_cell.angle_beta   90.00
_cell.angle_gamma   90.00
#
_symmetry.space_group_name_H-M   'P 1'
#
loop_
_entity.id
_entity.type
_entity.pdbx_description
1 polymer ?
#
loop_
_entity_poly.entity_id
_entity_poly.type
_entity_poly.pdbx_seq_one_letter_code
_entity_poly.pdbx_strand_id
1 'polypeptide(L)'
;MVLRVAVLQMRSVSREYESNIKTIIKFMAEAKQEGADILLLPECFITGYDLTIDNDSAMTEGDLSPLCEQAGKLGIGLVATALSKGERHPQNAAFVIGKDGKILMKYAKVHTCGFADEKVLEPGTEFKVCDFDGVKIGIMICYDREYPESARILMLKGAEMILVPNDCGSMHPRLQALSTRAYENMCGVAMANPNGENAGNSCAYSPICWDGNGECVDNTLFLANANAEGLFYAEFDMDKIRAYREREMMGNTFRKVNAYSELLNDTIQYPFIREGQ
;
A
#
# COMPACT_ATOMS: atom_id res chain seq x y z
N MET A 1 -21.46 -4.80 -3.31
CA MET A 1 -20.65 -4.60 -2.09
C MET A 1 -19.73 -3.41 -2.29
N VAL A 2 -19.72 -2.46 -1.35
CA VAL A 2 -18.80 -1.30 -1.39
C VAL A 2 -17.73 -1.51 -0.34
N LEU A 3 -16.45 -1.31 -0.71
CA LEU A 3 -15.33 -1.21 0.22
C LEU A 3 -15.01 0.27 0.42
N ARG A 4 -15.15 0.76 1.66
CA ARG A 4 -14.80 2.12 2.02
C ARG A 4 -13.44 2.14 2.73
N VAL A 5 -12.45 2.76 2.09
CA VAL A 5 -11.08 2.88 2.60
C VAL A 5 -10.89 4.25 3.20
N ALA A 6 -10.51 4.31 4.48
CA ALA A 6 -9.98 5.51 5.10
C ALA A 6 -8.47 5.57 4.89
N VAL A 7 -7.96 6.71 4.49
CA VAL A 7 -6.54 6.94 4.21
C VAL A 7 -6.04 8.03 5.15
N LEU A 8 -5.10 7.72 6.01
CA LEU A 8 -4.50 8.69 6.91
C LEU A 8 -3.38 9.45 6.19
N GLN A 9 -3.49 10.78 6.16
CA GLN A 9 -2.40 11.67 5.78
C GLN A 9 -1.90 12.39 7.02
N MET A 10 -0.83 11.87 7.61
CA MET A 10 -0.24 12.40 8.81
C MET A 10 1.21 11.92 8.94
N ARG A 11 2.07 12.73 9.52
CA ARG A 11 3.43 12.33 9.87
C ARG A 11 3.43 11.71 11.28
N SER A 12 4.06 10.55 11.41
CA SER A 12 4.31 9.93 12.72
C SER A 12 5.50 10.57 13.43
N VAL A 13 5.63 10.30 14.72
CA VAL A 13 6.78 10.74 15.52
C VAL A 13 7.77 9.59 15.63
N SER A 14 9.02 9.84 15.22
CA SER A 14 10.07 8.82 15.25
C SER A 14 10.29 8.29 16.66
N ARG A 15 10.35 6.96 16.80
CA ARG A 15 10.55 6.21 18.06
C ARG A 15 9.49 6.39 19.14
N GLU A 16 8.44 7.13 18.90
CA GLU A 16 7.35 7.33 19.86
C GLU A 16 6.23 6.27 19.69
N TYR A 17 6.59 5.00 19.78
CA TYR A 17 5.72 3.85 19.43
C TYR A 17 4.37 3.89 20.14
N GLU A 18 4.38 4.10 21.48
CA GLU A 18 3.14 4.17 22.24
C GLU A 18 2.26 5.36 21.85
N SER A 19 2.87 6.50 21.56
CA SER A 19 2.17 7.71 21.11
C SER A 19 1.55 7.50 19.73
N ASN A 20 2.33 6.90 18.81
CA ASN A 20 1.86 6.58 17.46
C ASN A 20 0.71 5.55 17.51
N ILE A 21 0.81 4.51 18.35
CA ILE A 21 -0.26 3.53 18.55
C ILE A 21 -1.54 4.19 19.09
N LYS A 22 -1.44 5.09 20.08
CA LYS A 22 -2.59 5.84 20.59
C LYS A 22 -3.23 6.71 19.50
N THR A 23 -2.41 7.32 18.67
CA THR A 23 -2.86 8.11 17.52
C THR A 23 -3.60 7.23 16.50
N ILE A 24 -3.05 6.06 16.17
CA ILE A 24 -3.71 5.08 15.29
C ILE A 24 -5.07 4.67 15.84
N ILE A 25 -5.15 4.32 17.13
CA ILE A 25 -6.40 3.92 17.80
C ILE A 25 -7.46 5.02 17.70
N LYS A 26 -7.07 6.28 17.91
CA LYS A 26 -7.96 7.43 17.74
C LYS A 26 -8.51 7.49 16.31
N PHE A 27 -7.65 7.42 15.30
CA PHE A 27 -8.07 7.49 13.90
C PHE A 27 -8.84 6.24 13.44
N MET A 28 -8.60 5.06 14.01
CA MET A 28 -9.44 3.88 13.79
C MET A 28 -10.89 4.12 14.25
N ALA A 29 -11.06 4.72 15.43
CA ALA A 29 -12.38 5.04 15.95
C ALA A 29 -13.10 6.10 15.10
N GLU A 30 -12.39 7.13 14.67
CA GLU A 30 -12.89 8.19 13.79
C GLU A 30 -13.27 7.62 12.41
N ALA A 31 -12.38 6.83 11.79
CA ALA A 31 -12.65 6.18 10.52
C ALA A 31 -13.88 5.25 10.58
N LYS A 32 -14.03 4.52 11.70
CA LYS A 32 -15.20 3.66 11.91
C LYS A 32 -16.49 4.46 12.03
N GLN A 33 -16.49 5.60 12.73
CA GLN A 33 -17.66 6.48 12.84
C GLN A 33 -18.12 6.99 11.47
N GLU A 34 -17.16 7.25 10.58
CA GLU A 34 -17.41 7.64 9.19
C GLU A 34 -17.71 6.43 8.26
N GLY A 35 -17.86 5.23 8.81
CA GLY A 35 -18.28 4.03 8.07
C GLY A 35 -17.18 3.35 7.26
N ALA A 36 -15.90 3.63 7.54
CA ALA A 36 -14.81 2.96 6.85
C ALA A 36 -14.73 1.46 7.23
N ASP A 37 -14.35 0.66 6.26
CA ASP A 37 -14.10 -0.79 6.42
C ASP A 37 -12.66 -1.06 6.84
N ILE A 38 -11.70 -0.26 6.35
CA ILE A 38 -10.27 -0.41 6.60
C ILE A 38 -9.59 0.96 6.64
N LEU A 39 -8.63 1.12 7.57
CA LEU A 39 -7.75 2.29 7.65
C LEU A 39 -6.38 1.95 7.06
N LEU A 40 -5.91 2.79 6.14
CA LEU A 40 -4.57 2.71 5.55
C LEU A 40 -3.67 3.78 6.18
N LEU A 41 -2.52 3.36 6.72
CA LEU A 41 -1.50 4.24 7.29
C LEU A 41 -0.37 4.53 6.29
N PRO A 42 0.35 5.66 6.45
CA PRO A 42 1.64 5.90 5.79
C PRO A 42 2.69 4.83 6.15
N GLU A 43 3.78 4.81 5.41
CA GLU A 43 4.93 3.91 5.60
C GLU A 43 5.58 4.10 6.97
N CYS A 44 5.97 3.00 7.65
CA CYS A 44 6.64 2.99 8.95
C CYS A 44 5.94 3.79 10.06
N PHE A 45 4.63 3.95 10.03
CA PHE A 45 3.91 4.89 10.90
C PHE A 45 4.10 4.60 12.40
N ILE A 46 4.14 3.32 12.80
CA ILE A 46 4.26 2.97 14.23
C ILE A 46 5.65 3.32 14.76
N THR A 47 6.70 3.00 14.02
CA THR A 47 8.09 3.19 14.44
C THR A 47 8.65 4.57 14.09
N GLY A 48 8.00 5.28 13.18
CA GLY A 48 8.64 6.32 12.40
C GLY A 48 9.61 5.72 11.40
N TYR A 49 10.07 6.54 10.47
CA TYR A 49 11.05 6.14 9.45
C TYR A 49 12.48 6.33 10.01
N ASP A 50 12.84 5.55 11.05
CA ASP A 50 14.14 5.61 11.72
C ASP A 50 14.97 4.36 11.44
N LEU A 51 15.83 4.43 10.45
CA LEU A 51 16.67 3.32 9.98
C LEU A 51 17.85 2.98 10.90
N THR A 52 17.94 3.61 12.07
CA THR A 52 18.92 3.25 13.11
C THR A 52 18.38 2.18 14.08
N ILE A 53 17.12 1.74 13.89
CA ILE A 53 16.52 0.62 14.65
C ILE A 53 17.24 -0.67 14.22
N ASP A 54 17.79 -1.41 15.19
CA ASP A 54 18.34 -2.74 14.96
C ASP A 54 17.24 -3.83 14.96
N ASN A 55 17.62 -5.04 14.51
CA ASN A 55 16.66 -6.13 14.39
C ASN A 55 16.07 -6.62 15.70
N ASP A 56 16.79 -6.49 16.82
CA ASP A 56 16.31 -6.92 18.12
C ASP A 56 15.31 -5.93 18.73
N SER A 57 15.45 -4.65 18.39
CA SER A 57 14.54 -3.57 18.80
C SER A 57 13.39 -3.35 17.80
N ALA A 58 13.41 -4.02 16.65
CA ALA A 58 12.36 -3.91 15.63
C ALA A 58 11.07 -4.61 16.09
N MET A 59 9.92 -4.11 15.62
CA MET A 59 8.62 -4.59 16.03
C MET A 59 8.35 -6.03 15.61
N THR A 60 7.70 -6.76 16.50
CA THR A 60 7.16 -8.10 16.27
C THR A 60 5.65 -8.06 16.06
N GLU A 61 5.06 -9.16 15.59
CA GLU A 61 3.59 -9.27 15.52
C GLU A 61 2.91 -9.15 16.90
N GLY A 62 3.59 -9.57 17.97
CA GLY A 62 3.09 -9.46 19.33
C GLY A 62 2.88 -8.00 19.79
N ASP A 63 3.72 -7.08 19.31
CA ASP A 63 3.63 -5.66 19.64
C ASP A 63 2.42 -4.98 18.98
N LEU A 64 1.78 -5.62 18.01
CA LEU A 64 0.55 -5.14 17.37
C LEU A 64 -0.72 -5.49 18.16
N SER A 65 -0.61 -6.25 19.27
CA SER A 65 -1.76 -6.66 20.11
C SER A 65 -2.75 -5.53 20.40
N PRO A 66 -2.33 -4.30 20.82
CA PRO A 66 -3.28 -3.22 21.08
C PRO A 66 -4.09 -2.79 19.85
N LEU A 67 -3.47 -2.83 18.65
CA LEU A 67 -4.13 -2.51 17.38
C LEU A 67 -5.05 -3.65 16.94
N CYS A 68 -4.64 -4.89 17.11
CA CYS A 68 -5.47 -6.08 16.85
C CYS A 68 -6.73 -6.09 17.73
N GLU A 69 -6.57 -5.85 19.02
CA GLU A 69 -7.70 -5.76 19.96
C GLU A 69 -8.66 -4.64 19.59
N GLN A 70 -8.13 -3.47 19.23
CA GLN A 70 -8.95 -2.33 18.81
C GLN A 70 -9.66 -2.58 17.48
N ALA A 71 -9.00 -3.23 16.51
CA ALA A 71 -9.60 -3.64 15.24
C ALA A 71 -10.81 -4.55 15.48
N GLY A 72 -10.64 -5.60 16.30
CA GLY A 72 -11.71 -6.51 16.69
C GLY A 72 -12.85 -5.84 17.45
N LYS A 73 -12.51 -4.93 18.38
CA LYS A 73 -13.51 -4.19 19.17
C LYS A 73 -14.35 -3.24 18.33
N LEU A 74 -13.74 -2.55 17.38
CA LEU A 74 -14.42 -1.59 16.53
C LEU A 74 -15.05 -2.23 15.29
N GLY A 75 -14.60 -3.42 14.88
CA GLY A 75 -14.97 -4.04 13.62
C GLY A 75 -14.49 -3.24 12.41
N ILE A 76 -13.25 -2.77 12.44
CA ILE A 76 -12.58 -2.06 11.33
C ILE A 76 -11.22 -2.70 11.06
N GLY A 77 -10.88 -2.90 9.78
CA GLY A 77 -9.55 -3.37 9.40
C GLY A 77 -8.50 -2.26 9.48
N LEU A 78 -7.24 -2.67 9.47
CA LEU A 78 -6.09 -1.75 9.52
C LEU A 78 -4.96 -2.28 8.65
N VAL A 79 -4.34 -1.39 7.87
CA VAL A 79 -3.00 -1.62 7.32
C VAL A 79 -2.01 -0.90 8.22
N ALA A 80 -1.46 -1.61 9.19
CA ALA A 80 -0.45 -1.13 10.12
C ALA A 80 0.95 -1.22 9.50
N THR A 81 1.81 -0.25 9.76
CA THR A 81 3.12 -0.15 9.13
C THR A 81 4.22 0.13 10.14
N ALA A 82 5.34 -0.59 10.04
CA ALA A 82 6.44 -0.47 10.95
C ALA A 82 7.75 -1.00 10.36
N LEU A 83 8.88 -0.63 10.94
CA LEU A 83 10.11 -1.40 10.86
C LEU A 83 9.95 -2.64 11.75
N SER A 84 9.87 -3.81 11.15
CA SER A 84 9.59 -5.06 11.84
C SER A 84 10.77 -6.00 11.82
N LYS A 85 10.81 -6.90 12.81
CA LYS A 85 11.84 -7.93 12.90
C LYS A 85 11.85 -8.80 11.64
N GLY A 86 13.01 -8.86 10.98
CA GLY A 86 13.32 -9.77 9.88
C GLY A 86 14.16 -10.95 10.36
N GLU A 87 14.73 -11.70 9.43
CA GLU A 87 15.60 -12.84 9.76
C GLU A 87 16.97 -12.36 10.28
N ARG A 88 17.58 -11.40 9.59
CA ARG A 88 18.91 -10.86 9.92
C ARG A 88 18.90 -9.36 10.19
N HIS A 89 18.08 -8.63 9.47
CA HIS A 89 17.96 -7.18 9.58
C HIS A 89 16.49 -6.77 9.66
N PRO A 90 16.17 -5.57 10.16
CA PRO A 90 14.80 -5.07 10.14
C PRO A 90 14.23 -5.04 8.73
N GLN A 91 12.94 -5.27 8.61
CA GLN A 91 12.18 -5.16 7.38
C GLN A 91 11.23 -3.97 7.45
N ASN A 92 11.11 -3.22 6.38
CA ASN A 92 10.02 -2.28 6.20
C ASN A 92 8.75 -3.09 5.87
N ALA A 93 7.79 -3.10 6.78
CA ALA A 93 6.66 -4.02 6.70
C ALA A 93 5.30 -3.34 6.87
N ALA A 94 4.29 -3.95 6.23
CA ALA A 94 2.88 -3.67 6.43
C ALA A 94 2.16 -4.94 6.90
N PHE A 95 1.24 -4.75 7.85
CA PHE A 95 0.41 -5.81 8.41
C PHE A 95 -1.05 -5.49 8.08
N VAL A 96 -1.72 -6.37 7.37
CA VAL A 96 -3.16 -6.28 7.15
C VAL A 96 -3.85 -6.96 8.32
N ILE A 97 -4.57 -6.19 9.11
CA ILE A 97 -5.37 -6.67 10.26
C ILE A 97 -6.83 -6.66 9.86
N GLY A 98 -7.51 -7.79 10.03
CA GLY A 98 -8.93 -7.96 9.74
C GLY A 98 -9.83 -7.29 10.77
N LYS A 99 -11.11 -7.14 10.43
CA LYS A 99 -12.15 -6.59 11.32
C LYS A 99 -12.36 -7.43 12.59
N ASP A 100 -11.89 -8.67 12.62
CA ASP A 100 -11.88 -9.56 13.78
C ASP A 100 -10.62 -9.45 14.64
N GLY A 101 -9.71 -8.55 14.28
CA GLY A 101 -8.44 -8.32 14.95
C GLY A 101 -7.33 -9.32 14.62
N LYS A 102 -7.55 -10.24 13.68
CA LYS A 102 -6.49 -11.16 13.25
C LYS A 102 -5.57 -10.51 12.22
N ILE A 103 -4.28 -10.81 12.30
CA ILE A 103 -3.33 -10.47 11.24
C ILE A 103 -3.57 -11.42 10.06
N LEU A 104 -4.07 -10.87 8.96
CA LEU A 104 -4.37 -11.62 7.73
C LEU A 104 -3.11 -11.79 6.87
N MET A 105 -2.19 -10.82 6.92
CA MET A 105 -0.97 -10.82 6.12
C MET A 105 0.09 -9.92 6.75
N LYS A 106 1.35 -10.40 6.77
CA LYS A 106 2.55 -9.58 6.86
C LYS A 106 3.19 -9.49 5.48
N TYR A 107 3.43 -8.28 5.00
CA TYR A 107 4.17 -8.00 3.78
C TYR A 107 5.43 -7.20 4.11
N ALA A 108 6.59 -7.68 3.68
CA ALA A 108 7.84 -6.93 3.73
C ALA A 108 8.13 -6.31 2.35
N LYS A 109 8.52 -5.05 2.33
CA LYS A 109 8.86 -4.29 1.12
C LYS A 109 9.90 -5.02 0.29
N VAL A 110 9.56 -5.33 -0.96
CA VAL A 110 10.44 -6.07 -1.88
C VAL A 110 11.51 -5.14 -2.45
N HIS A 111 11.10 -3.97 -2.92
CA HIS A 111 12.03 -2.98 -3.46
C HIS A 111 12.42 -1.98 -2.36
N THR A 112 13.43 -2.32 -1.56
CA THR A 112 14.04 -1.36 -0.64
C THR A 112 14.85 -0.32 -1.43
N CYS A 113 14.94 0.92 -0.90
CA CYS A 113 15.77 1.97 -1.49
C CYS A 113 17.26 1.71 -1.18
N GLY A 114 17.81 0.59 -1.68
CA GLY A 114 19.19 0.17 -1.44
C GLY A 114 20.25 1.13 -1.97
N PHE A 115 19.87 2.04 -2.87
CA PHE A 115 20.70 3.15 -3.35
C PHE A 115 20.77 4.33 -2.36
N ALA A 116 19.99 4.27 -1.27
CA ALA A 116 19.88 5.27 -0.21
C ALA A 116 20.00 4.59 1.17
N ASP A 117 19.33 5.13 2.16
CA ASP A 117 19.48 4.71 3.55
C ASP A 117 18.89 3.34 3.87
N GLU A 118 17.93 2.84 3.08
CA GLU A 118 17.31 1.51 3.28
C GLU A 118 18.24 0.31 2.94
N LYS A 119 19.48 0.54 2.54
CA LYS A 119 20.50 -0.53 2.38
C LYS A 119 20.74 -1.37 3.63
N VAL A 120 20.33 -0.87 4.80
CA VAL A 120 20.44 -1.55 6.10
C VAL A 120 19.25 -2.48 6.38
N LEU A 121 18.20 -2.41 5.55
CA LEU A 121 16.99 -3.22 5.71
C LEU A 121 17.10 -4.53 4.93
N GLU A 122 16.44 -5.57 5.46
CA GLU A 122 16.25 -6.82 4.77
C GLU A 122 15.04 -6.72 3.82
N PRO A 123 15.24 -6.89 2.49
CA PRO A 123 14.12 -6.84 1.55
C PRO A 123 13.20 -8.05 1.70
N GLY A 124 11.92 -7.87 1.36
CA GLY A 124 11.00 -8.96 1.14
C GLY A 124 11.34 -9.73 -0.13
N THR A 125 10.85 -10.96 -0.26
CA THR A 125 11.14 -11.86 -1.38
C THR A 125 9.92 -12.17 -2.25
N GLU A 126 8.73 -11.70 -1.85
CA GLU A 126 7.50 -11.98 -2.59
C GLU A 126 6.44 -10.90 -2.42
N PHE A 127 5.65 -10.68 -3.45
CA PHE A 127 4.41 -9.91 -3.38
C PHE A 127 3.27 -10.77 -2.86
N LYS A 128 2.48 -10.24 -1.92
CA LYS A 128 1.44 -10.98 -1.20
C LYS A 128 0.06 -10.38 -1.40
N VAL A 129 -0.95 -11.25 -1.38
CA VAL A 129 -2.37 -10.92 -1.42
C VAL A 129 -3.06 -11.67 -0.30
N CYS A 130 -3.96 -11.01 0.42
CA CYS A 130 -4.85 -11.65 1.39
C CYS A 130 -6.32 -11.41 1.05
N ASP A 131 -7.20 -12.18 1.69
CA ASP A 131 -8.63 -11.96 1.66
C ASP A 131 -9.04 -11.07 2.83
N PHE A 132 -9.68 -9.95 2.52
CA PHE A 132 -10.27 -9.05 3.50
C PHE A 132 -11.77 -8.95 3.23
N ASP A 133 -12.58 -9.67 3.99
CA ASP A 133 -14.04 -9.71 3.86
C ASP A 133 -14.52 -9.99 2.41
N GLY A 134 -13.85 -10.91 1.71
CA GLY A 134 -14.17 -11.28 0.34
C GLY A 134 -13.61 -10.33 -0.73
N VAL A 135 -12.75 -9.39 -0.37
CA VAL A 135 -11.95 -8.56 -1.29
C VAL A 135 -10.49 -8.98 -1.23
N LYS A 136 -9.88 -9.27 -2.37
CA LYS A 136 -8.45 -9.58 -2.46
C LYS A 136 -7.62 -8.31 -2.43
N ILE A 137 -6.89 -8.10 -1.33
CA ILE A 137 -6.02 -6.93 -1.11
C ILE A 137 -4.56 -7.30 -1.29
N GLY A 138 -3.85 -6.58 -2.14
CA GLY A 138 -2.39 -6.59 -2.26
C GLY A 138 -1.77 -5.33 -1.65
N ILE A 139 -0.52 -5.42 -1.24
CA ILE A 139 0.24 -4.29 -0.68
C ILE A 139 1.45 -4.00 -1.57
N MET A 140 1.71 -2.72 -1.81
CA MET A 140 3.00 -2.17 -2.27
C MET A 140 3.46 -1.12 -1.27
N ILE A 141 4.71 -1.15 -0.85
CA ILE A 141 5.24 -0.12 0.06
C ILE A 141 6.14 0.83 -0.75
N CYS A 142 5.74 2.11 -0.79
CA CYS A 142 6.54 3.23 -1.30
C CYS A 142 7.24 2.90 -2.65
N TYR A 143 8.53 2.57 -2.63
CA TYR A 143 9.34 2.33 -3.83
C TYR A 143 8.87 1.14 -4.68
N ASP A 144 8.15 0.17 -4.11
CA ASP A 144 7.52 -0.92 -4.89
C ASP A 144 6.66 -0.38 -6.04
N ARG A 145 5.98 0.77 -5.86
CA ARG A 145 5.09 1.35 -6.88
C ARG A 145 5.81 1.90 -8.11
N GLU A 146 7.13 2.17 -8.00
CA GLU A 146 7.91 2.64 -9.15
C GLU A 146 8.06 1.54 -10.22
N TYR A 147 7.96 0.28 -9.82
CA TYR A 147 8.05 -0.88 -10.71
C TYR A 147 6.66 -1.36 -11.14
N PRO A 148 6.30 -1.29 -12.44
CA PRO A 148 5.01 -1.78 -12.93
C PRO A 148 4.79 -3.26 -12.64
N GLU A 149 5.84 -4.05 -12.55
CA GLU A 149 5.83 -5.48 -12.22
C GLU A 149 5.17 -5.75 -10.87
N SER A 150 5.38 -4.87 -9.88
CA SER A 150 4.81 -5.01 -8.53
C SER A 150 3.29 -5.11 -8.59
N ALA A 151 2.64 -4.13 -9.20
CA ALA A 151 1.19 -4.11 -9.34
C ALA A 151 0.69 -5.23 -10.25
N ARG A 152 1.45 -5.55 -11.32
CA ARG A 152 1.10 -6.64 -12.25
C ARG A 152 1.14 -8.00 -11.55
N ILE A 153 2.14 -8.27 -10.72
CA ILE A 153 2.22 -9.52 -9.95
C ILE A 153 1.05 -9.61 -8.97
N LEU A 154 0.71 -8.53 -8.27
CA LEU A 154 -0.44 -8.50 -7.36
C LEU A 154 -1.74 -8.80 -8.10
N MET A 155 -1.99 -8.18 -9.25
CA MET A 155 -3.16 -8.47 -10.07
C MET A 155 -3.21 -9.93 -10.51
N LEU A 156 -2.08 -10.50 -10.96
CA LEU A 156 -1.98 -11.90 -11.37
C LEU A 156 -2.20 -12.87 -10.20
N LYS A 157 -1.89 -12.47 -8.96
CA LYS A 157 -2.24 -13.19 -7.72
C LYS A 157 -3.69 -12.98 -7.29
N GLY A 158 -4.47 -12.23 -8.06
CA GLY A 158 -5.90 -12.03 -7.85
C GLY A 158 -6.26 -10.77 -7.07
N ALA A 159 -5.33 -9.87 -6.79
CA ALA A 159 -5.66 -8.61 -6.12
C ALA A 159 -6.74 -7.84 -6.89
N GLU A 160 -7.73 -7.32 -6.16
CA GLU A 160 -8.77 -6.42 -6.64
C GLU A 160 -8.51 -5.00 -6.17
N MET A 161 -7.84 -4.89 -5.03
CA MET A 161 -7.38 -3.64 -4.41
C MET A 161 -5.87 -3.71 -4.14
N ILE A 162 -5.20 -2.59 -4.33
CA ILE A 162 -3.79 -2.40 -3.98
C ILE A 162 -3.71 -1.22 -3.02
N LEU A 163 -3.27 -1.46 -1.79
CA LEU A 163 -3.08 -0.42 -0.78
C LEU A 163 -1.59 -0.09 -0.66
N VAL A 164 -1.28 1.20 -0.63
CA VAL A 164 0.11 1.69 -0.77
C VAL A 164 0.48 2.58 0.42
N PRO A 165 1.03 2.01 1.50
CA PRO A 165 1.78 2.80 2.48
C PRO A 165 2.95 3.50 1.81
N ASN A 166 3.12 4.80 2.04
CA ASN A 166 4.14 5.61 1.38
C ASN A 166 4.74 6.63 2.33
N ASP A 167 6.00 6.98 2.15
CA ASP A 167 6.65 8.16 2.74
C ASP A 167 7.68 8.71 1.74
N CYS A 168 7.24 9.62 0.90
CA CYS A 168 8.16 10.30 -0.02
C CYS A 168 7.61 11.65 -0.49
N GLY A 169 8.52 12.43 -1.06
CA GLY A 169 8.23 13.68 -1.73
C GLY A 169 8.10 13.57 -3.25
N SER A 170 8.04 14.74 -3.92
CA SER A 170 8.00 14.85 -5.39
C SER A 170 6.87 14.01 -6.04
N MET A 171 5.65 14.17 -5.53
CA MET A 171 4.53 13.27 -5.82
C MET A 171 4.00 13.34 -7.25
N HIS A 172 4.22 14.44 -7.98
CA HIS A 172 3.55 14.65 -9.28
C HIS A 172 3.70 13.47 -10.27
N PRO A 173 4.90 12.96 -10.63
CA PRO A 173 5.01 11.81 -11.53
C PRO A 173 4.47 10.52 -10.90
N ARG A 174 4.50 10.41 -9.57
CA ARG A 174 4.05 9.24 -8.82
C ARG A 174 2.53 9.11 -8.77
N LEU A 175 1.81 10.24 -8.76
CA LEU A 175 0.35 10.26 -8.89
C LEU A 175 -0.09 9.71 -10.24
N GLN A 176 0.59 10.11 -11.32
CA GLN A 176 0.35 9.58 -12.66
C GLN A 176 0.63 8.07 -12.73
N ALA A 177 1.75 7.63 -12.12
CA ALA A 177 2.08 6.20 -12.03
C ALA A 177 1.00 5.43 -11.28
N LEU A 178 0.53 5.89 -10.11
CA LEU A 178 -0.51 5.22 -9.32
C LEU A 178 -1.85 5.13 -10.06
N SER A 179 -2.27 6.21 -10.74
CA SER A 179 -3.45 6.19 -11.63
C SER A 179 -3.29 5.14 -12.73
N THR A 180 -2.10 5.06 -13.35
CA THR A 180 -1.78 4.05 -14.37
C THR A 180 -1.79 2.63 -13.78
N ARG A 181 -1.26 2.42 -12.54
CA ARG A 181 -1.33 1.11 -11.88
C ARG A 181 -2.78 0.65 -11.67
N ALA A 182 -3.68 1.56 -11.31
CA ALA A 182 -5.10 1.23 -11.22
C ALA A 182 -5.67 0.80 -12.58
N TYR A 183 -5.43 1.60 -13.61
CA TYR A 183 -5.90 1.39 -14.98
C TYR A 183 -5.38 0.07 -15.57
N GLU A 184 -4.06 -0.08 -15.69
CA GLU A 184 -3.43 -1.19 -16.43
C GLU A 184 -3.58 -2.56 -15.75
N ASN A 185 -3.89 -2.59 -14.44
CA ASN A 185 -4.08 -3.80 -13.65
C ASN A 185 -5.54 -4.04 -13.26
N MET A 186 -6.43 -3.12 -13.60
CA MET A 186 -7.85 -3.18 -13.26
C MET A 186 -8.09 -3.45 -11.76
N CYS A 187 -7.28 -2.80 -10.91
CA CYS A 187 -7.36 -2.85 -9.45
C CYS A 187 -7.64 -1.46 -8.91
N GLY A 188 -8.49 -1.35 -7.88
CA GLY A 188 -8.55 -0.10 -7.11
C GLY A 188 -7.20 0.16 -6.45
N VAL A 189 -6.77 1.42 -6.39
CA VAL A 189 -5.51 1.81 -5.73
C VAL A 189 -5.81 2.91 -4.71
N ALA A 190 -5.28 2.78 -3.48
CA ALA A 190 -5.29 3.85 -2.49
C ALA A 190 -3.89 3.98 -1.87
N MET A 191 -3.40 5.21 -1.71
CA MET A 191 -2.08 5.51 -1.17
C MET A 191 -2.18 6.48 0.00
N ALA A 192 -1.51 6.15 1.11
CA ALA A 192 -1.32 7.02 2.26
C ALA A 192 0.11 7.55 2.30
N ASN A 193 0.26 8.88 2.42
CA ASN A 193 1.54 9.57 2.51
C ASN A 193 1.52 10.54 3.69
N PRO A 194 2.62 10.78 4.42
CA PRO A 194 2.65 11.82 5.44
C PRO A 194 2.46 13.20 4.81
N ASN A 195 1.77 14.09 5.52
CA ASN A 195 1.59 15.49 5.09
C ASN A 195 2.91 16.26 5.10
N GLY A 196 2.98 17.34 4.34
CA GLY A 196 4.10 18.27 4.32
C GLY A 196 4.41 18.85 2.95
N GLU A 197 5.22 19.88 2.94
CA GLU A 197 5.74 20.50 1.71
C GLU A 197 6.52 19.45 0.91
N ASN A 198 6.22 19.33 -0.39
CA ASN A 198 6.73 18.30 -1.29
C ASN A 198 6.38 16.83 -0.95
N ALA A 199 5.56 16.58 0.08
CA ALA A 199 5.02 15.28 0.44
C ALA A 199 3.50 15.27 0.26
N GLY A 200 2.73 14.64 1.17
CA GLY A 200 1.27 14.61 1.12
C GLY A 200 0.73 13.98 -0.15
N ASN A 201 -0.34 14.54 -0.67
CA ASN A 201 -1.01 14.06 -1.88
C ASN A 201 -1.45 12.59 -1.77
N SER A 202 -1.89 12.16 -0.59
CA SER A 202 -2.58 10.88 -0.45
C SER A 202 -3.72 10.84 -1.47
N CYS A 203 -3.97 9.69 -2.07
CA CYS A 203 -4.87 9.60 -3.20
C CYS A 203 -5.55 8.24 -3.30
N ALA A 204 -6.62 8.19 -4.10
CA ALA A 204 -7.24 6.95 -4.50
C ALA A 204 -7.71 7.02 -5.95
N TYR A 205 -7.58 5.89 -6.65
CA TYR A 205 -7.92 5.74 -8.05
C TYR A 205 -8.80 4.51 -8.28
N SER A 206 -9.89 4.69 -9.02
CA SER A 206 -10.70 3.60 -9.54
C SER A 206 -9.95 2.91 -10.69
N PRO A 207 -10.13 1.60 -10.92
CA PRO A 207 -9.67 0.97 -12.14
C PRO A 207 -10.55 1.31 -13.36
N ILE A 208 -11.76 1.81 -13.14
CA ILE A 208 -12.76 2.08 -14.18
C ILE A 208 -12.41 3.39 -14.85
N CYS A 209 -11.91 3.30 -16.09
CA CYS A 209 -11.50 4.44 -16.91
C CYS A 209 -12.43 4.69 -18.13
N TRP A 210 -13.42 3.82 -18.33
CA TRP A 210 -14.47 3.98 -19.35
C TRP A 210 -15.84 3.74 -18.73
N ASP A 211 -16.79 4.56 -19.12
CA ASP A 211 -18.18 4.38 -18.74
C ASP A 211 -18.88 3.29 -19.60
N GLY A 212 -20.19 3.09 -19.36
CA GLY A 212 -20.99 2.12 -20.10
C GLY A 212 -21.18 2.44 -21.59
N ASN A 213 -20.84 3.65 -22.02
CA ASN A 213 -20.91 4.11 -23.42
C ASN A 213 -19.54 4.05 -24.13
N GLY A 214 -18.48 3.71 -23.39
CA GLY A 214 -17.10 3.68 -23.89
C GLY A 214 -16.40 5.04 -23.87
N GLU A 215 -16.96 6.04 -23.18
CA GLU A 215 -16.35 7.34 -22.98
C GLU A 215 -15.34 7.31 -21.83
N CYS A 216 -14.20 7.99 -22.01
CA CYS A 216 -13.19 8.10 -20.96
C CYS A 216 -13.71 8.88 -19.75
N VAL A 217 -13.44 8.38 -18.57
CA VAL A 217 -13.77 9.04 -17.29
C VAL A 217 -12.50 9.24 -16.46
N ASP A 218 -12.47 10.31 -15.67
CA ASP A 218 -11.44 10.51 -14.67
C ASP A 218 -11.55 9.42 -13.60
N ASN A 219 -10.48 8.69 -13.38
CA ASN A 219 -10.44 7.60 -12.42
C ASN A 219 -10.02 8.05 -11.01
N THR A 220 -9.82 9.34 -10.78
CA THR A 220 -9.45 9.90 -9.48
C THR A 220 -10.66 9.91 -8.54
N LEU A 221 -10.59 9.17 -7.44
CA LEU A 221 -11.62 9.20 -6.39
C LEU A 221 -11.39 10.35 -5.40
N PHE A 222 -10.15 10.56 -5.01
CA PHE A 222 -9.69 11.76 -4.31
C PHE A 222 -8.19 11.99 -4.52
N LEU A 223 -7.80 13.25 -4.33
CA LEU A 223 -6.42 13.71 -4.20
C LEU A 223 -6.35 14.74 -3.07
N ALA A 224 -5.67 14.38 -1.97
CA ALA A 224 -5.53 15.26 -0.83
C ALA A 224 -4.57 16.41 -1.11
N ASN A 225 -4.84 17.59 -0.53
CA ASN A 225 -3.86 18.68 -0.53
C ASN A 225 -2.61 18.26 0.26
N ALA A 226 -1.43 18.58 -0.24
CA ALA A 226 -0.15 18.15 0.34
C ALA A 226 0.01 18.49 1.83
N ASN A 227 -0.46 19.65 2.26
CA ASN A 227 -0.32 20.12 3.64
C ASN A 227 -1.51 19.76 4.54
N ALA A 228 -2.60 19.20 4.00
CA ALA A 228 -3.72 18.77 4.81
C ALA A 228 -3.31 17.60 5.71
N GLU A 229 -3.86 17.54 6.92
CA GLU A 229 -3.67 16.45 7.87
C GLU A 229 -5.03 15.86 8.25
N GLY A 230 -5.11 14.54 8.37
CA GLY A 230 -6.31 13.82 8.79
C GLY A 230 -6.70 12.68 7.87
N LEU A 231 -7.97 12.27 7.94
CA LEU A 231 -8.54 11.18 7.18
C LEU A 231 -9.15 11.67 5.87
N PHE A 232 -8.89 10.89 4.82
CA PHE A 232 -9.54 11.01 3.50
C PHE A 232 -10.21 9.67 3.17
N TYR A 233 -11.26 9.69 2.38
CA TYR A 233 -12.08 8.50 2.15
C TYR A 233 -12.26 8.23 0.67
N ALA A 234 -12.20 6.95 0.30
CA ALA A 234 -12.56 6.46 -1.02
C ALA A 234 -13.53 5.30 -0.92
N GLU A 235 -14.52 5.28 -1.78
CA GLU A 235 -15.47 4.18 -1.93
C GLU A 235 -15.19 3.42 -3.22
N PHE A 236 -15.02 2.10 -3.10
CA PHE A 236 -14.83 1.21 -4.21
C PHE A 236 -16.03 0.26 -4.32
N ASP A 237 -16.82 0.44 -5.39
CA ASP A 237 -17.92 -0.47 -5.71
C ASP A 237 -17.34 -1.76 -6.31
N MET A 238 -17.15 -2.76 -5.47
CA MET A 238 -16.48 -4.01 -5.85
C MET A 238 -17.28 -4.80 -6.89
N ASP A 239 -18.60 -4.68 -6.89
CA ASP A 239 -19.44 -5.37 -7.88
C ASP A 239 -19.23 -4.73 -9.27
N LYS A 240 -19.15 -3.39 -9.34
CA LYS A 240 -18.82 -2.69 -10.58
C LYS A 240 -17.39 -2.99 -11.03
N ILE A 241 -16.42 -3.00 -10.11
CA ILE A 241 -15.02 -3.32 -10.43
C ILE A 241 -14.91 -4.74 -10.98
N ARG A 242 -15.58 -5.73 -10.37
CA ARG A 242 -15.59 -7.11 -10.84
C ARG A 242 -16.23 -7.23 -12.23
N ALA A 243 -17.39 -6.62 -12.44
CA ALA A 243 -18.04 -6.58 -13.74
C ALA A 243 -17.22 -5.87 -14.82
N TYR A 244 -16.47 -4.82 -14.45
CA TYR A 244 -15.52 -4.14 -15.33
C TYR A 244 -14.36 -5.08 -15.71
N ARG A 245 -13.76 -5.75 -14.75
CA ARG A 245 -12.65 -6.70 -14.96
C ARG A 245 -13.03 -7.86 -15.89
N GLU A 246 -14.27 -8.33 -15.84
CA GLU A 246 -14.75 -9.40 -16.71
C GLU A 246 -14.87 -8.98 -18.19
N ARG A 247 -15.04 -7.69 -18.47
CA ARG A 247 -15.23 -7.15 -19.82
C ARG A 247 -13.96 -6.60 -20.45
N GLU A 248 -12.99 -6.20 -19.64
CA GLU A 248 -11.81 -5.49 -20.10
C GLU A 248 -10.69 -6.42 -20.59
N MET A 249 -9.94 -5.92 -21.58
CA MET A 249 -8.92 -6.71 -22.28
C MET A 249 -7.53 -6.68 -21.61
N MET A 250 -7.35 -5.89 -20.55
CA MET A 250 -6.02 -5.70 -19.92
C MET A 250 -5.66 -6.75 -18.88
N GLY A 251 -6.51 -7.73 -18.65
CA GLY A 251 -6.26 -8.84 -17.74
C GLY A 251 -5.22 -9.83 -18.26
N ASN A 252 -5.28 -11.04 -17.75
CA ASN A 252 -4.31 -12.09 -18.08
C ASN A 252 -4.57 -12.79 -19.43
N THR A 253 -5.81 -12.74 -19.96
CA THR A 253 -6.25 -13.53 -21.12
C THR A 253 -5.43 -13.27 -22.39
N PHE A 254 -5.09 -12.02 -22.66
CA PHE A 254 -4.43 -11.62 -23.91
C PHE A 254 -2.92 -11.38 -23.78
N ARG A 255 -2.34 -11.65 -22.59
CA ARG A 255 -0.91 -11.52 -22.36
C ARG A 255 -0.11 -12.50 -23.22
N LYS A 256 0.98 -12.03 -23.79
CA LYS A 256 1.89 -12.83 -24.63
C LYS A 256 3.11 -13.24 -23.79
N VAL A 257 2.89 -14.09 -22.77
CA VAL A 257 3.88 -14.44 -21.73
C VAL A 257 5.22 -14.92 -22.32
N ASN A 258 5.19 -15.65 -23.45
CA ASN A 258 6.41 -16.13 -24.11
C ASN A 258 7.33 -15.01 -24.63
N ALA A 259 6.81 -13.76 -24.76
CA ALA A 259 7.59 -12.59 -25.15
C ALA A 259 8.21 -11.84 -23.98
N TYR A 260 8.01 -12.29 -22.73
CA TYR A 260 8.39 -11.56 -21.52
C TYR A 260 9.63 -12.12 -20.82
N SER A 261 10.44 -12.95 -21.52
CA SER A 261 11.66 -13.56 -20.95
C SER A 261 12.64 -12.53 -20.39
N GLU A 262 12.72 -11.35 -21.03
CA GLU A 262 13.62 -10.27 -20.59
C GLU A 262 13.28 -9.73 -19.20
N LEU A 263 12.02 -9.86 -18.75
CA LEU A 263 11.62 -9.45 -17.37
C LEU A 263 12.25 -10.35 -16.29
N LEU A 264 12.79 -11.51 -16.66
CA LEU A 264 13.45 -12.45 -15.76
C LEU A 264 14.97 -12.47 -15.96
N ASN A 265 15.48 -11.63 -16.86
CA ASN A 265 16.92 -11.49 -17.08
C ASN A 265 17.49 -10.53 -16.00
N ASP A 266 18.40 -11.04 -15.18
CA ASP A 266 19.03 -10.31 -14.09
C ASP A 266 20.34 -9.61 -14.51
N THR A 267 20.71 -9.71 -15.80
CA THR A 267 21.92 -9.06 -16.31
C THR A 267 21.76 -7.56 -16.40
N ILE A 268 22.50 -6.84 -15.55
CA ILE A 268 22.48 -5.37 -15.54
C ILE A 268 23.36 -4.86 -16.68
N GLN A 269 22.80 -4.04 -17.56
CA GLN A 269 23.49 -3.46 -18.71
C GLN A 269 23.61 -1.95 -18.60
N TYR A 270 24.61 -1.38 -19.33
CA TYR A 270 24.70 0.08 -19.47
C TYR A 270 23.38 0.65 -20.04
N PRO A 271 22.88 1.79 -19.51
CA PRO A 271 23.51 2.73 -18.56
C PRO A 271 23.19 2.47 -17.09
N PHE A 272 22.65 1.31 -16.71
CA PHE A 272 22.12 1.05 -15.37
C PHE A 272 23.15 0.46 -14.39
N ILE A 273 24.37 0.20 -14.88
CA ILE A 273 25.48 -0.30 -14.02
C ILE A 273 25.81 0.75 -12.95
N ARG A 274 25.92 0.31 -11.70
CA ARG A 274 26.33 1.14 -10.55
C ARG A 274 27.51 0.48 -9.85
N GLU A 275 28.43 1.30 -9.32
CA GLU A 275 29.55 0.79 -8.52
C GLU A 275 29.02 0.09 -7.27
N GLY A 276 29.48 -1.15 -7.01
CA GLY A 276 29.12 -1.93 -5.85
C GLY A 276 27.88 -2.81 -5.99
N GLN A 277 27.33 -2.95 -7.19
CA GLN A 277 26.27 -3.93 -7.52
C GLN A 277 26.82 -5.08 -8.35
#